data_6b41ab82b83b422c489a11d3a6602494
#
_entry.id   6b41ab82b83b422c489a11d3a6602494
#
_cell.length_a   1.000
_cell.length_b   1.000
_cell.length_c   1.000
_cell.angle_alpha   90.00
_cell.angle_beta   90.00
_cell.angle_gamma   90.00
#
_symmetry.space_group_name_H-M   'P 1'
#
loop_
_entity.id
_entity.type
_entity.pdbx_description
1 polymer ?
#
loop_
_entity_poly.entity_id
_entity_poly.type
_entity_poly.pdbx_seq_one_letter_code
_entity_poly.pdbx_strand_id
1 'polypeptide(L)'
;MKVSINQRPYAGPWGGGNRFIAALSQALEQDRHSVVHTLEDRDIDIILMVDPRTRNPNVTFGAGAVLRYLTLRNPQAFVVHRIN
;
A
#
# COMPACT_ATOMS: atom_id res chain seq x y z
N MET A 1 -3.54 -6.15 -12.33
CA MET A 1 -2.38 -5.49 -11.70
C MET A 1 -2.27 -5.87 -10.24
N LYS A 2 -1.08 -5.82 -9.70
CA LYS A 2 -0.84 -6.01 -8.27
C LYS A 2 -0.54 -4.67 -7.63
N VAL A 3 -1.30 -4.32 -6.58
CA VAL A 3 -1.17 -3.06 -5.87
C VAL A 3 -0.78 -3.36 -4.42
N SER A 4 0.29 -2.74 -3.96
CA SER A 4 0.70 -2.84 -2.55
C SER A 4 0.34 -1.54 -1.84
N ILE A 5 -0.45 -1.66 -0.78
CA ILE A 5 -0.88 -0.52 0.03
C ILE A 5 -0.16 -0.61 1.38
N ASN A 6 0.52 0.45 1.79
CA ASN A 6 1.37 0.42 2.98
C ASN A 6 0.61 0.46 4.30
N GLN A 7 -0.67 0.26 4.29
CA GLN A 7 -1.47 0.19 5.49
C GLN A 7 -2.53 -0.90 5.35
N ARG A 8 -2.67 -1.72 6.37
CA ARG A 8 -3.72 -2.75 6.40
C ARG A 8 -5.02 -2.15 6.91
N PRO A 9 -6.18 -2.56 6.36
CA PRO A 9 -7.46 -2.23 6.97
C PRO A 9 -7.52 -2.79 8.40
N TYR A 10 -8.12 -2.06 9.31
CA TYR A 10 -8.27 -2.50 10.68
C TYR A 10 -9.70 -2.23 11.16
N ALA A 11 -10.16 -3.07 12.10
CA ALA A 11 -11.49 -2.91 12.68
C ALA A 11 -11.47 -1.75 13.68
N GLY A 12 -12.44 -0.83 13.56
CA GLY A 12 -12.56 0.28 14.51
C GLY A 12 -13.32 1.46 13.92
N PRO A 13 -13.85 2.33 14.79
CA PRO A 13 -14.65 3.47 14.36
C PRO A 13 -13.80 4.63 13.83
N TRP A 14 -12.49 4.51 13.80
CA TRP A 14 -11.57 5.61 13.59
C TRP A 14 -11.14 5.79 12.14
N GLY A 15 -11.26 7.02 11.68
CA GLY A 15 -10.49 7.56 10.60
C GLY A 15 -11.01 7.27 9.19
N GLY A 16 -11.10 8.35 8.41
CA GLY A 16 -11.38 8.26 7.00
C GLY A 16 -10.32 7.47 6.23
N GLY A 17 -9.08 7.41 6.77
CA GLY A 17 -8.01 6.66 6.15
C GLY A 17 -8.28 5.16 6.08
N ASN A 18 -8.82 4.59 7.17
CA ASN A 18 -9.16 3.17 7.18
C ASN A 18 -10.31 2.85 6.22
N ARG A 19 -11.32 3.72 6.17
CA ARG A 19 -12.44 3.56 5.24
C ARG A 19 -11.96 3.65 3.79
N PHE A 20 -11.05 4.57 3.53
CA PHE A 20 -10.48 4.72 2.19
C PHE A 20 -9.77 3.44 1.75
N ILE A 21 -8.93 2.87 2.62
CA ILE A 21 -8.18 1.66 2.31
C ILE A 21 -9.11 0.48 2.08
N ALA A 22 -10.10 0.32 2.94
CA ALA A 22 -11.07 -0.77 2.81
C ALA A 22 -11.86 -0.65 1.50
N ALA A 23 -12.35 0.55 1.19
CA ALA A 23 -13.12 0.78 -0.02
C ALA A 23 -12.26 0.59 -1.27
N LEU A 24 -11.03 1.10 -1.25
CA LEU A 24 -10.11 0.96 -2.37
C LEU A 24 -9.74 -0.50 -2.60
N SER A 25 -9.42 -1.23 -1.53
CA SER A 25 -9.08 -2.64 -1.62
C SER A 25 -10.21 -3.45 -2.22
N GLN A 26 -11.44 -3.20 -1.76
CA GLN A 26 -12.61 -3.88 -2.28
C GLN A 26 -12.84 -3.57 -3.76
N ALA A 27 -12.72 -2.30 -4.14
CA ALA A 27 -12.90 -1.90 -5.53
C ALA A 27 -11.86 -2.54 -6.45
N LEU A 28 -10.60 -2.58 -6.01
CA LEU A 28 -9.53 -3.21 -6.79
C LEU A 28 -9.75 -4.72 -6.93
N GLU A 29 -10.15 -5.38 -5.88
CA GLU A 29 -10.40 -6.82 -5.93
C GLU A 29 -11.60 -7.15 -6.80
N GLN A 30 -12.65 -6.33 -6.78
CA GLN A 30 -13.81 -6.50 -7.66
C GLN A 30 -13.43 -6.35 -9.13
N ASP A 31 -12.44 -5.50 -9.40
CA ASP A 31 -11.94 -5.28 -10.76
C ASP A 31 -10.79 -6.25 -11.12
N ARG A 32 -10.64 -7.32 -10.37
CA ARG A 32 -9.69 -8.41 -10.59
C ARG A 32 -8.22 -8.02 -10.42
N HIS A 33 -7.95 -6.97 -9.66
CA HIS A 33 -6.60 -6.63 -9.25
C HIS A 33 -6.25 -7.31 -7.93
N SER A 34 -4.99 -7.63 -7.74
CA SER A 34 -4.51 -8.19 -6.47
C SER A 34 -4.08 -7.06 -5.54
N VAL A 35 -4.46 -7.17 -4.27
CA VAL A 35 -4.07 -6.20 -3.24
C VAL A 35 -3.20 -6.90 -2.22
N VAL A 36 -2.01 -6.35 -1.99
CA VAL A 36 -1.09 -6.84 -0.95
C VAL A 36 -0.69 -5.67 -0.06
N HIS A 37 -0.03 -5.96 1.05
CA HIS A 37 0.34 -4.93 2.02
C HIS A 37 1.83 -5.00 2.39
N THR A 38 2.62 -5.70 1.59
CA THR A 38 4.06 -5.84 1.79
C THR A 38 4.79 -5.59 0.49
N LEU A 39 6.12 -5.55 0.57
CA LEU A 39 6.99 -5.41 -0.61
C LEU A 39 7.77 -6.70 -0.87
N GLU A 40 7.20 -7.84 -0.51
CA GLU A 40 7.85 -9.14 -0.71
C GLU A 40 7.77 -9.62 -2.14
N ASP A 41 6.68 -9.32 -2.83
CA ASP A 41 6.48 -9.75 -4.21
C ASP A 41 7.26 -8.87 -5.17
N ARG A 42 7.89 -9.49 -6.18
CA ARG A 42 8.70 -8.77 -7.17
C ARG A 42 7.89 -8.18 -8.30
N ASP A 43 6.61 -8.53 -8.39
CA ASP A 43 5.74 -8.15 -9.51
C ASP A 43 4.70 -7.11 -9.14
N ILE A 44 4.98 -6.29 -8.14
CA ILE A 44 4.09 -5.20 -7.76
C ILE A 44 4.10 -4.13 -8.85
N ASP A 45 2.91 -3.78 -9.33
CA ASP A 45 2.78 -2.76 -10.37
C ASP A 45 2.66 -1.36 -9.78
N ILE A 46 1.93 -1.22 -8.68
CA ILE A 46 1.68 0.07 -8.04
C ILE A 46 1.92 -0.07 -6.54
N ILE A 47 2.66 0.88 -5.98
CA ILE A 47 2.84 1.01 -4.53
C ILE A 47 2.10 2.26 -4.08
N LEU A 48 1.08 2.09 -3.23
CA LEU A 48 0.32 3.20 -2.69
C LEU A 48 0.77 3.46 -1.24
N MET A 49 1.36 4.61 -1.03
CA MET A 49 1.76 5.06 0.31
C MET A 49 0.69 5.98 0.88
N VAL A 50 -0.05 5.47 1.84
CA VAL A 50 -1.11 6.22 2.51
C VAL A 50 -0.55 7.02 3.68
N ASP A 51 0.39 6.42 4.42
CA ASP A 51 1.03 7.07 5.55
C ASP A 51 2.50 6.67 5.57
N PRO A 52 3.44 7.60 5.40
CA PRO A 52 4.87 7.29 5.42
C PRO A 52 5.42 7.04 6.82
N ARG A 53 4.64 7.32 7.87
CA ARG A 53 5.11 7.18 9.25
C ARG A 53 5.06 5.73 9.70
N THR A 54 6.12 5.30 10.36
CA THR A 54 6.23 3.92 10.82
C THR A 54 5.69 3.71 12.24
N ARG A 55 5.20 4.76 12.90
CA ARG A 55 4.69 4.67 14.28
C ARG A 55 3.31 4.03 14.36
N ASN A 56 2.55 4.06 13.30
CA ASN A 56 1.24 3.43 13.24
C ASN A 56 1.44 1.93 13.04
N PRO A 57 0.94 1.06 13.94
CA PRO A 57 1.14 -0.38 13.81
C PRO A 57 0.47 -0.99 12.59
N ASN A 58 -0.45 -0.28 11.96
CA ASN A 58 -1.10 -0.75 10.74
C ASN A 58 -0.33 -0.39 9.48
N VAL A 59 0.70 0.45 9.60
CA VAL A 59 1.60 0.77 8.47
C VAL A 59 2.62 -0.34 8.34
N THR A 60 2.67 -0.96 7.17
CA THR A 60 3.47 -2.15 6.94
C THR A 60 4.85 -1.86 6.38
N PHE A 61 5.03 -0.70 5.73
CA PHE A 61 6.34 -0.27 5.23
C PHE A 61 6.36 1.24 5.05
N GLY A 62 7.54 1.82 5.10
CA GLY A 62 7.74 3.25 4.93
C GLY A 62 8.53 3.59 3.66
N ALA A 63 8.88 4.87 3.51
CA ALA A 63 9.55 5.38 2.32
C ALA A 63 10.90 4.71 2.07
N GLY A 64 11.67 4.41 3.12
CA GLY A 64 12.97 3.76 2.96
C GLY A 64 12.84 2.38 2.34
N ALA A 65 11.82 1.61 2.76
CA ALA A 65 11.58 0.29 2.19
C ALA A 65 11.15 0.38 0.73
N VAL A 66 10.35 1.40 0.37
CA VAL A 66 9.94 1.62 -1.01
C VAL A 66 11.16 1.93 -1.89
N LEU A 67 12.05 2.79 -1.43
CA LEU A 67 13.26 3.10 -2.18
C LEU A 67 14.13 1.86 -2.40
N ARG A 68 14.26 1.04 -1.37
CA ARG A 68 15.01 -0.20 -1.48
C ARG A 68 14.36 -1.15 -2.48
N TYR A 69 13.05 -1.27 -2.44
CA TYR A 69 12.30 -2.13 -3.36
C TYR A 69 12.51 -1.69 -4.81
N LEU A 70 12.36 -0.41 -5.08
CA LEU A 70 12.54 0.13 -6.43
C LEU A 70 13.96 -0.05 -6.94
N THR A 71 14.95 0.05 -6.05
CA THR A 71 16.36 -0.06 -6.45
C THR A 71 16.78 -1.51 -6.66
N LEU A 72 16.34 -2.42 -5.78
CA LEU A 72 16.89 -3.78 -5.72
C LEU A 72 15.99 -4.84 -6.33
N ARG A 73 14.67 -4.61 -6.40
CA ARG A 73 13.74 -5.66 -6.81
C ARG A 73 12.92 -5.33 -8.04
N ASN A 74 12.38 -4.13 -8.14
CA ASN A 74 11.44 -3.79 -9.21
C ASN A 74 11.46 -2.29 -9.49
N PRO A 75 12.36 -1.83 -10.38
CA PRO A 75 12.44 -0.40 -10.71
C PRO A 75 11.27 0.11 -11.53
N GLN A 76 10.40 -0.75 -12.01
CA GLN A 76 9.27 -0.38 -12.85
C GLN A 76 7.99 -0.15 -12.06
N ALA A 77 7.97 -0.43 -10.76
CA ALA A 77 6.79 -0.20 -9.94
C ALA A 77 6.48 1.30 -9.87
N PHE A 78 5.20 1.65 -9.96
CA PHE A 78 4.75 3.04 -9.91
C PHE A 78 4.35 3.38 -8.48
N VAL A 79 4.90 4.46 -7.94
CA VAL A 79 4.64 4.87 -6.56
C VAL A 79 3.65 6.02 -6.54
N VAL A 80 2.58 5.86 -5.77
CA VAL A 80 1.58 6.90 -5.53
C VAL A 80 1.58 7.21 -4.04
N HIS A 81 1.72 8.48 -3.70
CA HIS A 81 1.69 8.92 -2.31
C HIS A 81 0.41 9.72 -2.08
N ARG A 82 -0.45 9.22 -1.20
CA ARG A 82 -1.64 9.94 -0.80
C ARG A 82 -1.27 10.95 0.29
N ILE A 83 -1.51 12.21 0.00
CA ILE A 83 -1.26 13.30 0.95
C ILE A 83 -2.57 13.63 1.65
N ASN A 84 -2.53 13.62 2.98
CA ASN A 84 -3.69 13.98 3.80
C ASN A 84 -3.71 15.47 4.11
#